data_ebdb7c4b562f8a7528f6f3a8cd18016a
#
_entry.id   ebdb7c4b562f8a7528f6f3a8cd18016a
#
_cell.length_a   1.000
_cell.length_b   1.000
_cell.length_c   1.000
_cell.angle_alpha   90.00
_cell.angle_beta   90.00
_cell.angle_gamma   90.00
#
_symmetry.space_group_name_H-M   'P 1'
#
loop_
_entity.id
_entity.type
_entity.pdbx_description
1 polymer ?
#
loop_
_entity_poly.entity_id
_entity_poly.type
_entity_poly.pdbx_seq_one_letter_code
_entity_poly.pdbx_strand_id
1 'polypeptide(L)'
;MPTIRELPRQLMRYALVFLFVSQIGIAEVTAQQHSDPRWITTWATSPSTLPPTNEDYAEIEDQTLRLVIHSSVGGESARLRLANYHGDQPVHIGAVTIALQTEGSSIQSASLQSVSFGGTESISIPRGAVVLSDPVSFIVPQLSNLVVSVYLPESSGFLTA
;
A
#
# COMPACT_ATOMS: atom_id res chain seq x y z
N MET A 1 24.33 -68.57 -35.18
CA MET A 1 23.05 -68.07 -34.68
C MET A 1 23.10 -68.11 -33.16
N PRO A 2 23.18 -67.00 -32.44
CA PRO A 2 23.14 -67.04 -30.99
C PRO A 2 21.71 -67.14 -30.50
N THR A 3 21.46 -68.11 -29.66
CA THR A 3 20.17 -68.38 -28.96
C THR A 3 19.86 -67.28 -27.99
N ILE A 4 18.73 -66.64 -28.11
CA ILE A 4 18.20 -65.66 -27.14
C ILE A 4 17.88 -66.39 -25.88
N ARG A 5 18.72 -66.14 -24.82
CA ARG A 5 18.53 -66.67 -23.48
C ARG A 5 17.32 -65.97 -22.85
N GLU A 6 16.26 -66.67 -22.64
CA GLU A 6 15.09 -66.20 -21.95
C GLU A 6 15.45 -65.69 -20.54
N LEU A 7 15.24 -64.42 -20.26
CA LEU A 7 15.42 -63.87 -18.90
C LEU A 7 14.37 -64.49 -17.99
N PRO A 8 14.79 -64.95 -16.81
CA PRO A 8 13.85 -65.55 -15.85
C PRO A 8 12.77 -64.55 -15.45
N ARG A 9 11.51 -65.00 -15.48
CA ARG A 9 10.29 -64.23 -15.16
C ARG A 9 10.38 -63.43 -13.84
N GLN A 10 11.24 -63.78 -12.96
CA GLN A 10 11.54 -63.08 -11.69
C GLN A 10 12.20 -61.72 -11.96
N LEU A 11 13.19 -61.62 -12.84
CA LEU A 11 13.89 -60.37 -13.19
C LEU A 11 12.96 -59.34 -13.91
N MET A 12 11.99 -59.85 -14.66
CA MET A 12 11.01 -58.99 -15.34
C MET A 12 10.03 -58.33 -14.35
N ARG A 13 9.74 -58.99 -13.24
CA ARG A 13 8.93 -58.42 -12.16
C ARG A 13 9.61 -57.31 -11.42
N TYR A 14 10.89 -57.42 -11.15
CA TYR A 14 11.70 -56.37 -10.50
C TYR A 14 11.95 -55.20 -11.41
N ALA A 15 12.12 -55.42 -12.73
CA ALA A 15 12.27 -54.34 -13.70
C ALA A 15 10.99 -53.48 -13.83
N LEU A 16 9.80 -54.10 -13.75
CA LEU A 16 8.50 -53.44 -13.76
C LEU A 16 8.27 -52.61 -12.47
N VAL A 17 8.69 -53.12 -11.30
CA VAL A 17 8.60 -52.38 -10.03
C VAL A 17 9.55 -51.19 -10.00
N PHE A 18 10.75 -51.34 -10.57
CA PHE A 18 11.71 -50.25 -10.65
C PHE A 18 11.25 -49.14 -11.60
N LEU A 19 10.55 -49.45 -12.69
CA LEU A 19 10.00 -48.50 -13.63
C LEU A 19 8.82 -47.69 -13.05
N PHE A 20 8.08 -48.28 -12.10
CA PHE A 20 6.94 -47.63 -11.43
C PHE A 20 7.37 -46.68 -10.31
N VAL A 21 8.51 -46.90 -9.67
CA VAL A 21 9.04 -46.02 -8.59
C VAL A 21 9.69 -44.76 -9.15
N SER A 22 10.14 -44.75 -10.41
CA SER A 22 10.76 -43.56 -11.03
C SER A 22 9.74 -42.51 -11.49
N GLN A 23 8.43 -42.77 -11.38
CA GLN A 23 7.35 -41.84 -11.74
C GLN A 23 6.79 -41.05 -10.52
N ILE A 24 7.41 -41.19 -9.34
CA ILE A 24 7.10 -40.26 -8.25
C ILE A 24 7.79 -38.96 -8.65
N GLY A 25 7.08 -38.17 -9.45
CA GLY A 25 7.48 -36.81 -9.79
C GLY A 25 7.77 -36.04 -8.50
N ILE A 26 8.99 -35.59 -8.36
CA ILE A 26 9.32 -34.57 -7.37
C ILE A 26 8.47 -33.37 -7.79
N ALA A 27 7.31 -33.20 -7.14
CA ALA A 27 6.62 -31.94 -7.20
C ALA A 27 7.62 -30.92 -6.62
N GLU A 28 8.24 -30.14 -7.50
CA GLU A 28 8.97 -28.95 -7.09
C GLU A 28 7.97 -28.08 -6.34
N VAL A 29 8.00 -28.15 -5.02
CA VAL A 29 7.38 -27.15 -4.16
C VAL A 29 8.19 -25.89 -4.42
N THR A 30 7.80 -25.14 -5.45
CA THR A 30 8.21 -23.76 -5.61
C THR A 30 7.64 -23.04 -4.40
N ALA A 31 8.44 -22.90 -3.36
CA ALA A 31 8.15 -21.97 -2.28
C ALA A 31 8.04 -20.61 -2.93
N GLN A 32 6.80 -20.15 -3.19
CA GLN A 32 6.56 -18.75 -3.48
C GLN A 32 7.08 -18.00 -2.25
N GLN A 33 8.27 -17.44 -2.38
CA GLN A 33 8.72 -16.43 -1.44
C GLN A 33 7.71 -15.30 -1.53
N HIS A 34 6.71 -15.35 -0.65
CA HIS A 34 5.90 -14.19 -0.34
C HIS A 34 6.88 -13.21 0.33
N SER A 35 7.54 -12.41 -0.46
CA SER A 35 8.24 -11.25 0.07
C SER A 35 7.14 -10.32 0.56
N ASP A 36 6.94 -10.26 1.87
CA ASP A 36 6.09 -9.24 2.46
C ASP A 36 6.49 -7.88 1.88
N PRO A 37 5.54 -7.06 1.41
CA PRO A 37 5.85 -5.78 0.82
C PRO A 37 6.61 -4.94 1.84
N ARG A 38 7.84 -4.57 1.48
CA ARG A 38 8.67 -3.72 2.33
C ARG A 38 8.24 -2.27 2.19
N TRP A 39 7.59 -1.74 3.21
CA TRP A 39 7.20 -0.34 3.25
C TRP A 39 8.35 0.54 3.74
N ILE A 40 8.58 1.65 3.04
CA ILE A 40 9.60 2.65 3.36
C ILE A 40 8.90 4.00 3.47
N THR A 41 9.12 4.71 4.58
CA THR A 41 8.64 6.08 4.72
C THR A 41 9.50 6.99 3.84
N THR A 42 8.88 7.64 2.88
CA THR A 42 9.56 8.54 1.95
C THR A 42 9.37 10.01 2.28
N TRP A 43 8.30 10.35 3.00
CA TRP A 43 8.00 11.70 3.46
C TRP A 43 7.22 11.64 4.78
N ALA A 44 7.47 12.59 5.65
CA ALA A 44 6.72 12.77 6.89
C ALA A 44 6.78 14.24 7.34
N THR A 45 5.74 14.67 8.05
CA THR A 45 5.74 15.91 8.81
C THR A 45 5.72 15.60 10.31
N SER A 46 6.27 16.51 11.11
CA SER A 46 6.19 16.41 12.57
C SER A 46 4.87 17.00 13.05
N PRO A 47 4.04 16.25 13.79
CA PRO A 47 2.86 16.84 14.41
C PRO A 47 3.27 17.96 15.36
N SER A 48 2.61 19.11 15.26
CA SER A 48 2.81 20.23 16.17
C SER A 48 1.51 20.58 16.90
N THR A 49 1.62 21.01 18.14
CA THR A 49 0.50 21.65 18.82
C THR A 49 0.44 23.11 18.39
N LEU A 50 -0.74 23.54 17.92
CA LEU A 50 -0.96 24.96 17.68
C LEU A 50 -1.03 25.71 19.01
N PRO A 51 -0.41 26.89 19.12
CA PRO A 51 -0.61 27.71 20.29
C PRO A 51 -2.09 28.14 20.36
N PRO A 52 -2.72 28.05 21.54
CA PRO A 52 -4.18 28.24 21.69
C PRO A 52 -4.66 29.69 21.47
N THR A 53 -3.82 30.60 21.03
CA THR A 53 -4.09 32.05 21.03
C THR A 53 -4.06 32.72 19.66
N ASN A 54 -3.93 31.98 18.57
CA ASN A 54 -3.95 32.60 17.24
C ASN A 54 -5.32 32.53 16.61
N GLU A 55 -5.97 33.67 16.48
CA GLU A 55 -7.26 33.87 15.79
C GLU A 55 -7.20 33.54 14.28
N ASP A 56 -6.01 33.26 13.76
CA ASP A 56 -5.76 32.99 12.32
C ASP A 56 -5.97 31.53 11.89
N TYR A 57 -6.28 30.64 12.82
CA TYR A 57 -6.55 29.24 12.46
C TYR A 57 -8.04 29.05 12.18
N ALA A 58 -8.41 29.20 10.91
CA ALA A 58 -9.76 28.90 10.49
C ALA A 58 -10.04 27.40 10.60
N GLU A 59 -11.18 27.05 11.17
CA GLU A 59 -11.74 25.73 11.04
C GLU A 59 -11.92 25.43 9.55
N ILE A 60 -11.61 24.20 9.15
CA ILE A 60 -11.80 23.76 7.79
C ILE A 60 -13.08 22.92 7.74
N GLU A 61 -14.02 23.38 6.95
CA GLU A 61 -15.32 22.75 6.73
C GLU A 61 -15.67 22.81 5.26
N ASP A 62 -16.19 21.73 4.70
CA ASP A 62 -16.54 21.56 3.28
C ASP A 62 -15.41 22.01 2.33
N GLN A 63 -14.19 21.62 2.65
CA GLN A 63 -13.01 21.99 1.90
C GLN A 63 -12.11 20.81 1.61
N THR A 64 -11.31 20.96 0.56
CA THR A 64 -10.26 20.02 0.21
C THR A 64 -8.89 20.64 0.48
N LEU A 65 -8.15 20.04 1.40
CA LEU A 65 -6.74 20.33 1.59
C LEU A 65 -5.93 19.64 0.50
N ARG A 66 -5.01 20.39 -0.10
CA ARG A 66 -4.11 19.85 -1.11
C ARG A 66 -2.66 20.01 -0.67
N LEU A 67 -2.01 18.88 -0.43
CA LEU A 67 -0.64 18.78 0.06
C LEU A 67 0.26 18.35 -1.10
N VAL A 68 1.32 19.10 -1.35
CA VAL A 68 2.39 18.68 -2.27
C VAL A 68 3.51 18.11 -1.44
N ILE A 69 3.84 16.84 -1.67
CA ILE A 69 4.87 16.12 -0.94
C ILE A 69 5.97 15.64 -1.89
N HIS A 70 7.22 15.64 -1.45
CA HIS A 70 8.35 15.18 -2.25
C HIS A 70 8.74 13.76 -1.85
N SER A 71 8.61 12.82 -2.79
CA SER A 71 9.06 11.43 -2.58
C SER A 71 10.53 11.29 -2.91
N SER A 72 11.33 10.83 -1.96
CA SER A 72 12.75 10.53 -2.15
C SER A 72 12.99 9.13 -2.74
N VAL A 73 12.06 8.21 -2.55
CA VAL A 73 12.17 6.81 -2.97
C VAL A 73 10.99 6.46 -3.86
N GLY A 74 11.27 5.75 -4.96
CA GLY A 74 10.24 5.23 -5.85
C GLY A 74 9.65 3.91 -5.35
N GLY A 75 8.47 3.54 -5.92
CA GLY A 75 7.79 2.30 -5.60
C GLY A 75 6.58 2.05 -6.50
N GLU A 76 6.01 0.86 -6.40
CA GLU A 76 4.84 0.44 -7.19
C GLU A 76 3.52 0.60 -6.42
N SER A 77 3.62 0.95 -5.13
CA SER A 77 2.47 1.15 -4.26
C SER A 77 2.76 2.26 -3.25
N ALA A 78 1.72 2.96 -2.85
CA ALA A 78 1.76 3.98 -1.81
C ALA A 78 0.80 3.65 -0.67
N ARG A 79 1.12 4.14 0.53
CA ARG A 79 0.24 4.18 1.69
C ARG A 79 0.32 5.54 2.35
N LEU A 80 -0.81 6.01 2.83
CA LEU A 80 -0.90 7.24 3.60
C LEU A 80 -1.12 6.93 5.07
N ARG A 81 -0.39 7.63 5.92
CA ARG A 81 -0.58 7.61 7.36
C ARG A 81 -1.09 8.98 7.78
N LEU A 82 -2.35 9.02 8.24
CA LEU A 82 -2.99 10.25 8.70
C LEU A 82 -3.10 10.20 10.22
N ALA A 83 -2.87 11.34 10.86
CA ALA A 83 -2.83 11.44 12.31
C ALA A 83 -3.70 12.59 12.80
N ASN A 84 -4.41 12.36 13.89
CA ASN A 84 -5.14 13.37 14.64
C ASN A 84 -4.58 13.44 16.09
N TYR A 85 -3.24 13.54 16.20
CA TYR A 85 -2.55 13.44 17.49
C TYR A 85 -2.96 14.53 18.48
N HIS A 86 -3.06 15.76 18.02
CA HIS A 86 -3.28 16.93 18.86
C HIS A 86 -4.66 17.58 18.62
N GLY A 87 -5.46 16.98 17.73
CA GLY A 87 -6.82 17.47 17.50
C GLY A 87 -7.66 17.43 18.78
N ASP A 88 -8.57 18.36 18.91
CA ASP A 88 -9.48 18.50 20.04
C ASP A 88 -10.76 17.67 19.88
N GLN A 89 -11.08 17.27 18.67
CA GLN A 89 -12.25 16.45 18.31
C GLN A 89 -11.90 15.38 17.27
N PRO A 90 -12.78 14.40 16.99
CA PRO A 90 -12.62 13.50 15.85
C PRO A 90 -12.61 14.29 14.54
N VAL A 91 -11.77 13.88 13.59
CA VAL A 91 -11.74 14.43 12.24
C VAL A 91 -12.39 13.45 11.27
N HIS A 92 -13.46 13.90 10.60
CA HIS A 92 -14.10 13.14 9.53
C HIS A 92 -13.48 13.49 8.18
N ILE A 93 -12.98 12.47 7.49
CA ILE A 93 -12.42 12.58 6.15
C ILE A 93 -13.39 11.92 5.19
N GLY A 94 -13.92 12.70 4.24
CA GLY A 94 -14.90 12.23 3.26
C GLY A 94 -14.26 11.50 2.08
N ALA A 95 -13.08 11.96 1.65
CA ALA A 95 -12.33 11.35 0.57
C ALA A 95 -10.85 11.73 0.63
N VAL A 96 -10.01 10.83 0.15
CA VAL A 96 -8.57 11.09 -0.05
C VAL A 96 -8.16 10.62 -1.44
N THR A 97 -7.36 11.43 -2.13
CA THR A 97 -6.77 11.04 -3.42
C THR A 97 -5.28 11.30 -3.43
N ILE A 98 -4.57 10.55 -4.28
CA ILE A 98 -3.14 10.72 -4.56
C ILE A 98 -2.93 10.83 -6.07
N ALA A 99 -2.01 11.70 -6.51
CA ALA A 99 -1.66 11.87 -7.91
C ALA A 99 -0.22 12.37 -8.06
N LEU A 100 0.36 12.25 -9.26
CA LEU A 100 1.61 12.93 -9.60
C LEU A 100 1.36 14.41 -9.85
N GLN A 101 2.25 15.26 -9.32
CA GLN A 101 2.21 16.70 -9.59
C GLN A 101 2.68 16.99 -11.02
N THR A 102 2.07 17.98 -11.65
CA THR A 102 2.60 18.60 -12.88
C THR A 102 3.27 19.92 -12.55
N GLU A 103 2.50 20.92 -12.12
CA GLU A 103 3.00 22.27 -11.76
C GLU A 103 2.10 22.89 -10.71
N GLY A 104 2.67 23.55 -9.71
CA GLY A 104 1.93 24.19 -8.61
C GLY A 104 1.01 23.20 -7.89
N SER A 105 -0.29 23.42 -7.89
CA SER A 105 -1.29 22.50 -7.34
C SER A 105 -1.92 21.57 -8.39
N SER A 106 -1.46 21.60 -9.63
CA SER A 106 -1.99 20.79 -10.73
C SER A 106 -1.46 19.35 -10.69
N ILE A 107 -2.27 18.43 -11.20
CA ILE A 107 -1.97 17.00 -11.19
C ILE A 107 -1.97 16.42 -12.61
N GLN A 108 -1.24 15.33 -12.78
CA GLN A 108 -1.36 14.47 -13.94
C GLN A 108 -2.62 13.61 -13.78
N SER A 109 -3.70 13.97 -14.46
CA SER A 109 -5.02 13.33 -14.29
C SER A 109 -5.00 11.82 -14.48
N ALA A 110 -4.15 11.30 -15.37
CA ALA A 110 -4.01 9.86 -15.60
C ALA A 110 -3.42 9.09 -14.39
N SER A 111 -2.78 9.79 -13.45
CA SER A 111 -2.19 9.20 -12.24
C SER A 111 -3.11 9.27 -11.02
N LEU A 112 -4.28 9.90 -11.13
CA LEU A 112 -5.19 10.10 -10.00
C LEU A 112 -5.74 8.76 -9.50
N GLN A 113 -5.56 8.50 -8.20
CA GLN A 113 -6.08 7.31 -7.52
C GLN A 113 -6.81 7.70 -6.24
N SER A 114 -7.93 7.03 -5.97
CA SER A 114 -8.60 7.09 -4.66
C SER A 114 -7.82 6.28 -3.62
N VAL A 115 -7.86 6.77 -2.39
CA VAL A 115 -7.25 6.12 -1.22
C VAL A 115 -8.36 5.61 -0.32
N SER A 116 -8.30 4.34 0.08
CA SER A 116 -9.26 3.72 0.99
C SER A 116 -8.65 3.39 2.35
N PHE A 117 -9.53 3.14 3.32
CA PHE A 117 -9.23 2.79 4.70
C PHE A 117 -10.11 1.61 5.10
N GLY A 118 -9.55 0.41 5.14
CA GLY A 118 -10.33 -0.81 5.36
C GLY A 118 -11.41 -1.05 4.29
N GLY A 119 -11.14 -0.67 3.03
CA GLY A 119 -12.04 -0.81 1.90
C GLY A 119 -13.07 0.32 1.74
N THR A 120 -13.07 1.37 2.60
CA THR A 120 -13.95 2.54 2.48
C THR A 120 -13.16 3.79 2.11
N GLU A 121 -13.74 4.70 1.34
CA GLU A 121 -13.09 5.96 0.95
C GLU A 121 -13.14 7.02 2.06
N SER A 122 -14.09 6.92 2.98
CA SER A 122 -14.25 7.82 4.11
C SER A 122 -13.81 7.18 5.41
N ILE A 123 -13.33 8.00 6.35
CA ILE A 123 -12.93 7.56 7.68
C ILE A 123 -13.07 8.68 8.69
N SER A 124 -13.42 8.32 9.94
CA SER A 124 -13.35 9.22 11.09
C SER A 124 -12.15 8.85 11.95
N ILE A 125 -11.24 9.81 12.17
CA ILE A 125 -10.03 9.63 12.97
C ILE A 125 -10.30 10.20 14.36
N PRO A 126 -10.41 9.36 15.41
CA PRO A 126 -10.59 9.85 16.77
C PRO A 126 -9.44 10.77 17.21
N ARG A 127 -9.72 11.61 18.18
CA ARG A 127 -8.68 12.41 18.85
C ARG A 127 -7.54 11.52 19.36
N GLY A 128 -6.30 11.91 19.11
CA GLY A 128 -5.11 11.18 19.51
C GLY A 128 -4.78 9.94 18.68
N ALA A 129 -5.62 9.61 17.69
CA ALA A 129 -5.45 8.41 16.88
C ALA A 129 -4.67 8.64 15.58
N VAL A 130 -4.22 7.53 15.02
CA VAL A 130 -3.56 7.45 13.71
C VAL A 130 -4.24 6.38 12.90
N VAL A 131 -4.40 6.62 11.62
CA VAL A 131 -4.91 5.63 10.67
C VAL A 131 -3.89 5.42 9.55
N LEU A 132 -3.86 4.22 9.03
CA LEU A 132 -3.07 3.83 7.86
C LEU A 132 -4.04 3.44 6.75
N SER A 133 -3.83 3.99 5.55
CA SER A 133 -4.64 3.61 4.40
C SER A 133 -4.38 2.16 3.96
N ASP A 134 -5.29 1.63 3.18
CA ASP A 134 -5.01 0.45 2.37
C ASP A 134 -3.88 0.76 1.37
N PRO A 135 -3.17 -0.27 0.87
CA PRO A 135 -2.22 -0.09 -0.22
C PRO A 135 -2.92 0.43 -1.48
N VAL A 136 -2.40 1.51 -2.04
CA VAL A 136 -2.83 2.03 -3.34
C VAL A 136 -1.85 1.56 -4.40
N SER A 137 -2.33 0.89 -5.45
CA SER A 137 -1.51 0.57 -6.63
C SER A 137 -1.21 1.87 -7.36
N PHE A 138 -0.04 2.43 -7.11
CA PHE A 138 0.35 3.75 -7.57
C PHE A 138 1.85 3.79 -7.80
N ILE A 139 2.25 4.00 -9.06
CA ILE A 139 3.67 4.10 -9.40
C ILE A 139 4.20 5.45 -8.92
N VAL A 140 5.07 5.39 -7.93
CA VAL A 140 5.80 6.55 -7.39
C VAL A 140 7.15 6.63 -8.10
N PRO A 141 7.41 7.62 -8.96
CA PRO A 141 8.76 7.81 -9.48
C PRO A 141 9.70 8.28 -8.37
N GLN A 142 10.96 7.91 -8.45
CA GLN A 142 11.97 8.40 -7.51
C GLN A 142 12.13 9.93 -7.68
N LEU A 143 12.35 10.64 -6.57
CA LEU A 143 12.57 12.10 -6.54
C LEU A 143 11.46 12.87 -7.25
N SER A 144 10.22 12.50 -7.00
CA SER A 144 9.04 13.11 -7.63
C SER A 144 8.14 13.80 -6.61
N ASN A 145 7.36 14.75 -7.10
CA ASN A 145 6.33 15.39 -6.30
C ASN A 145 4.99 14.68 -6.48
N LEU A 146 4.34 14.43 -5.36
CA LEU A 146 3.01 13.86 -5.28
C LEU A 146 2.06 14.91 -4.72
N VAL A 147 0.82 14.85 -5.14
CA VAL A 147 -0.27 15.65 -4.60
C VAL A 147 -1.22 14.72 -3.85
N VAL A 148 -1.37 14.95 -2.56
CA VAL A 148 -2.40 14.30 -1.72
C VAL A 148 -3.50 15.32 -1.49
N SER A 149 -4.74 14.96 -1.83
CA SER A 149 -5.92 15.81 -1.58
C SER A 149 -6.79 15.11 -0.54
N VAL A 150 -7.16 15.85 0.52
CA VAL A 150 -7.99 15.36 1.63
C VAL A 150 -9.22 16.24 1.72
N TYR A 151 -10.40 15.67 1.50
CA TYR A 151 -11.68 16.34 1.62
C TYR A 151 -12.23 16.22 3.03
N LEU A 152 -12.56 17.34 3.62
CA LEU A 152 -13.13 17.50 4.97
C LEU A 152 -14.55 18.02 4.83
N PRO A 153 -15.58 17.15 4.89
CA PRO A 153 -16.99 17.56 4.71
C PRO A 153 -17.57 18.30 5.91
N GLU A 154 -16.99 18.12 7.09
CA GLU A 154 -17.45 18.67 8.37
C GLU A 154 -16.32 19.46 9.01
N SER A 155 -16.67 20.33 9.98
CA SER A 155 -15.66 21.07 10.75
C SER A 155 -14.62 20.10 11.34
N SER A 156 -13.38 20.34 11.00
CA SER A 156 -12.24 19.53 11.47
C SER A 156 -11.79 19.89 12.88
N GLY A 157 -12.34 20.98 13.46
CA GLY A 157 -11.71 21.62 14.59
C GLY A 157 -10.31 22.15 14.23
N PHE A 158 -9.42 22.24 15.18
CA PHE A 158 -8.04 22.65 14.94
C PHE A 158 -7.26 21.52 14.25
N LEU A 159 -6.84 21.77 13.01
CA LEU A 159 -5.89 20.88 12.33
C LEU A 159 -4.48 21.14 12.83
N THR A 160 -3.79 20.08 13.19
CA THR A 160 -2.38 20.11 13.56
C THR A 160 -1.57 19.44 12.45
N ALA A 161 -0.65 20.17 11.87
CA ALA A 161 0.25 19.66 10.82
C ALA A 161 1.55 19.13 11.42
#